data_61883738c84cdf70b30648891eb3aa26
#
_entry.id   61883738c84cdf70b30648891eb3aa26
#
_cell.length_a   1.000
_cell.length_b   1.000
_cell.length_c   1.000
_cell.angle_alpha   90.00
_cell.angle_beta   90.00
_cell.angle_gamma   90.00
#
_symmetry.space_group_name_H-M   'P 1'
#
loop_
_entity.id
_entity.type
_entity.pdbx_description
1 polymer ?
#
loop_
_entity_poly.entity_id
_entity_poly.type
_entity_poly.pdbx_seq_one_letter_code
_entity_poly.pdbx_strand_id
1 'polypeptide(L)'
;MPTYASTASFDLTIDQICQEAFERCGLQIRSGNDLQTAKRSLNLMLAEWANRGLNLWTIQLQEKSIAADTTNLSGTSLFGSGADAAQQIIDITDVVIRDSSNNDYSATPISRSTYLNYTVKTTSGRPTQYYFERTINPTLYLYPAADTAYTLKYYALLRMKDAGDYTNNAEIPFRFLPCMTAGLAYYISMKKAPERMQALKLLYEDEFKRAADEDGERTSVFLTPQSYYPTGGGY
;
A
#
# COMPACT_ATOMS: atom_id res chain seq x y z
N MET A 1 44.84 -6.62 -5.16
CA MET A 1 43.58 -6.61 -4.35
C MET A 1 42.43 -6.86 -5.31
N PRO A 2 41.45 -7.69 -4.99
CA PRO A 2 40.28 -7.83 -5.85
C PRO A 2 39.54 -6.49 -5.92
N THR A 3 39.22 -6.04 -7.12
CA THR A 3 38.41 -4.84 -7.35
C THR A 3 36.95 -5.25 -7.32
N TYR A 4 36.23 -4.81 -6.32
CA TYR A 4 34.79 -5.06 -6.21
C TYR A 4 34.03 -4.01 -7.02
N ALA A 5 32.91 -4.41 -7.63
CA ALA A 5 31.99 -3.45 -8.22
C ALA A 5 31.49 -2.48 -7.14
N SER A 6 31.64 -1.18 -7.38
CA SER A 6 31.33 -0.13 -6.40
C SER A 6 29.87 0.32 -6.42
N THR A 7 29.00 -0.34 -7.22
CA THR A 7 27.61 0.07 -7.40
C THR A 7 26.65 -1.02 -6.92
N ALA A 8 25.67 -0.64 -6.12
CA ALA A 8 24.52 -1.45 -5.71
C ALA A 8 23.22 -0.97 -6.38
N SER A 9 23.33 -0.45 -7.61
CA SER A 9 22.24 0.21 -8.33
C SER A 9 21.63 -0.68 -9.43
N PHE A 10 21.66 -2.01 -9.24
CA PHE A 10 20.96 -2.89 -10.16
C PHE A 10 19.46 -2.66 -10.08
N ASP A 11 18.87 -2.30 -11.20
CA ASP A 11 17.42 -2.12 -11.36
C ASP A 11 17.03 -2.58 -12.77
N LEU A 12 15.76 -2.93 -12.94
CA LEU A 12 15.23 -3.43 -14.20
C LEU A 12 14.18 -2.47 -14.74
N THR A 13 14.31 -2.11 -16.01
CA THR A 13 13.24 -1.42 -16.73
C THR A 13 12.08 -2.37 -17.01
N ILE A 14 10.88 -1.83 -17.21
CA ILE A 14 9.68 -2.62 -17.51
C ILE A 14 9.88 -3.51 -18.75
N ASP A 15 10.60 -3.04 -19.76
CA ASP A 15 10.96 -3.77 -20.97
C ASP A 15 11.85 -4.98 -20.65
N GLN A 16 12.89 -4.79 -19.81
CA GLN A 16 13.78 -5.88 -19.37
C GLN A 16 13.02 -6.91 -18.53
N ILE A 17 12.11 -6.49 -17.66
CA ILE A 17 11.25 -7.40 -16.89
C ILE A 17 10.34 -8.21 -17.83
N CYS A 18 9.77 -7.59 -18.84
CA CYS A 18 8.97 -8.28 -19.86
C CYS A 18 9.80 -9.29 -20.63
N GLN A 19 11.00 -8.91 -21.05
CA GLN A 19 11.90 -9.78 -21.80
C GLN A 19 12.30 -11.01 -20.97
N GLU A 20 12.77 -10.81 -19.75
CA GLU A 20 13.12 -11.88 -18.83
C GLU A 20 11.95 -12.85 -18.57
N ALA A 21 10.73 -12.31 -18.41
CA ALA A 21 9.53 -13.11 -18.21
C ALA A 21 9.20 -13.99 -19.44
N PHE A 22 9.37 -13.46 -20.65
CA PHE A 22 9.20 -14.23 -21.88
C PHE A 22 10.25 -15.34 -22.00
N GLU A 23 11.51 -15.05 -21.69
CA GLU A 23 12.61 -16.02 -21.71
C GLU A 23 12.34 -17.17 -20.73
N ARG A 24 11.84 -16.90 -19.53
CA ARG A 24 11.41 -17.94 -18.57
C ARG A 24 10.28 -18.82 -19.10
N CYS A 25 9.39 -18.28 -19.93
CA CYS A 25 8.40 -19.05 -20.66
C CYS A 25 9.01 -19.86 -21.83
N GLY A 26 10.29 -19.68 -22.17
CA GLY A 26 10.93 -20.23 -23.37
C GLY A 26 10.46 -19.59 -24.65
N LEU A 27 10.00 -18.34 -24.56
CA LEU A 27 9.49 -17.55 -25.67
C LEU A 27 10.39 -16.33 -25.89
N GLN A 28 10.27 -15.74 -27.07
CA GLN A 28 10.90 -14.46 -27.40
C GLN A 28 9.81 -13.43 -27.72
N ILE A 29 10.06 -12.19 -27.39
CA ILE A 29 9.22 -11.07 -27.80
C ILE A 29 9.45 -10.85 -29.30
N ARG A 30 8.41 -11.00 -30.10
CA ARG A 30 8.47 -10.86 -31.58
C ARG A 30 7.73 -9.65 -32.10
N SER A 31 6.85 -9.08 -31.30
CA SER A 31 6.00 -7.97 -31.75
C SER A 31 5.66 -7.01 -30.61
N GLY A 32 5.29 -5.77 -30.96
CA GLY A 32 4.80 -4.79 -30.00
C GLY A 32 3.53 -5.26 -29.26
N ASN A 33 2.74 -6.15 -29.87
CA ASN A 33 1.56 -6.74 -29.24
C ASN A 33 1.96 -7.68 -28.08
N ASP A 34 3.09 -8.35 -28.16
CA ASP A 34 3.62 -9.18 -27.08
C ASP A 34 3.96 -8.32 -25.85
N LEU A 35 4.63 -7.17 -26.07
CA LEU A 35 4.93 -6.21 -25.00
C LEU A 35 3.66 -5.62 -24.38
N GLN A 36 2.66 -5.25 -25.19
CA GLN A 36 1.37 -4.76 -24.68
C GLN A 36 0.65 -5.83 -23.83
N THR A 37 0.71 -7.09 -24.26
CA THR A 37 0.14 -8.21 -23.52
C THR A 37 0.87 -8.42 -22.19
N ALA A 38 2.21 -8.34 -22.19
CA ALA A 38 3.00 -8.43 -20.97
C ALA A 38 2.70 -7.28 -20.01
N LYS A 39 2.68 -6.03 -20.48
CA LYS A 39 2.36 -4.86 -19.66
C LYS A 39 0.98 -4.96 -19.01
N ARG A 40 -0.04 -5.42 -19.77
CA ARG A 40 -1.38 -5.65 -19.21
C ARG A 40 -1.37 -6.74 -18.15
N SER A 41 -0.63 -7.83 -18.38
CA SER A 41 -0.48 -8.90 -17.39
C SER A 41 0.26 -8.43 -16.14
N LEU A 42 1.27 -7.58 -16.31
CA LEU A 42 1.99 -6.95 -15.20
C LEU A 42 1.07 -6.10 -14.33
N ASN A 43 0.27 -5.22 -14.93
CA ASN A 43 -0.68 -4.39 -14.19
C ASN A 43 -1.73 -5.23 -13.43
N LEU A 44 -2.20 -6.34 -14.02
CA LEU A 44 -3.11 -7.25 -13.34
C LEU A 44 -2.43 -7.96 -12.17
N MET A 45 -1.17 -8.33 -12.30
CA MET A 45 -0.38 -8.91 -11.22
C MET A 45 -0.15 -7.90 -10.09
N LEU A 46 0.18 -6.65 -10.39
CA LEU A 46 0.32 -5.59 -9.38
C LEU A 46 -0.99 -5.33 -8.64
N ALA A 47 -2.13 -5.38 -9.33
CA ALA A 47 -3.44 -5.30 -8.71
C ALA A 47 -3.72 -6.51 -7.79
N GLU A 48 -3.28 -7.70 -8.17
CA GLU A 48 -3.38 -8.89 -7.33
C GLU A 48 -2.50 -8.79 -6.08
N TRP A 49 -1.28 -8.26 -6.21
CA TRP A 49 -0.41 -7.99 -5.05
C TRP A 49 -1.07 -7.05 -4.04
N ALA A 50 -1.72 -5.99 -4.51
CA ALA A 50 -2.48 -5.09 -3.64
C ALA A 50 -3.54 -5.84 -2.81
N ASN A 51 -4.15 -6.88 -3.37
CA ASN A 51 -5.14 -7.72 -2.66
C ASN A 51 -4.50 -8.70 -1.66
N ARG A 52 -3.22 -9.03 -1.81
CA ARG A 52 -2.49 -9.88 -0.85
C ARG A 52 -2.12 -9.15 0.45
N GLY A 53 -2.29 -7.83 0.52
CA GLY A 53 -2.06 -7.03 1.72
C GLY A 53 -0.59 -6.75 2.04
N LEU A 54 0.32 -6.97 1.10
CA LEU A 54 1.76 -6.74 1.26
C LEU A 54 2.15 -5.41 0.65
N ASN A 55 2.13 -4.36 1.43
CA ASN A 55 2.29 -3.03 0.86
C ASN A 55 3.02 -2.06 1.79
N LEU A 56 4.00 -2.52 2.58
CA LEU A 56 4.70 -1.61 3.51
C LEU A 56 5.35 -0.43 2.80
N TRP A 57 5.90 -0.63 1.59
CA TRP A 57 6.50 0.46 0.81
C TRP A 57 5.47 1.41 0.17
N THR A 58 4.18 1.04 0.16
CA THR A 58 3.11 1.93 -0.33
C THR A 58 2.47 2.75 0.77
N ILE A 59 2.88 2.56 2.03
CA ILE A 59 2.41 3.35 3.16
C ILE A 59 3.20 4.65 3.20
N GLN A 60 2.49 5.77 3.11
CA GLN A 60 3.08 7.10 3.12
C GLN A 60 2.44 7.98 4.18
N LEU A 61 3.27 8.70 4.94
CA LEU A 61 2.79 9.75 5.84
C LEU A 61 2.27 10.93 5.01
N GLN A 62 1.04 11.34 5.30
CA GLN A 62 0.42 12.52 4.71
C GLN A 62 0.16 13.56 5.81
N GLU A 63 0.38 14.81 5.45
CA GLU A 63 0.07 15.96 6.30
C GLU A 63 -0.84 16.92 5.53
N LYS A 64 -1.99 17.25 6.09
CA LYS A 64 -2.97 18.12 5.48
C LYS A 64 -3.45 19.17 6.48
N SER A 65 -3.41 20.43 6.08
CA SER A 65 -4.04 21.50 6.87
C SER A 65 -5.55 21.40 6.72
N ILE A 66 -6.27 21.42 7.83
CA ILE A 66 -7.73 21.50 7.88
C ILE A 66 -8.14 22.84 8.51
N ALA A 67 -9.12 23.49 7.91
CA ALA A 67 -9.68 24.74 8.43
C ALA A 67 -10.74 24.45 9.51
N ALA A 68 -11.15 25.48 10.24
CA ALA A 68 -12.32 25.40 11.08
C ALA A 68 -13.56 24.95 10.27
N ASP A 69 -14.50 24.32 10.93
CA ASP A 69 -15.74 23.74 10.36
C ASP A 69 -15.53 22.61 9.33
N THR A 70 -14.30 22.12 9.18
CA THR A 70 -14.02 20.97 8.31
C THR A 70 -14.62 19.69 8.91
N THR A 71 -15.53 19.05 8.17
CA THR A 71 -16.17 17.77 8.52
C THR A 71 -15.66 16.62 7.69
N ASN A 72 -15.11 16.88 6.51
CA ASN A 72 -14.59 15.85 5.61
C ASN A 72 -13.47 16.37 4.71
N LEU A 73 -12.69 15.44 4.19
CA LEU A 73 -11.66 15.66 3.18
C LEU A 73 -11.84 14.65 2.05
N SER A 74 -11.73 15.11 0.81
CA SER A 74 -11.82 14.28 -0.38
C SER A 74 -10.95 14.86 -1.50
N GLY A 75 -10.67 14.07 -2.55
CA GLY A 75 -9.87 14.53 -3.68
C GLY A 75 -8.50 15.07 -3.26
N THR A 76 -8.13 16.24 -3.76
CA THR A 76 -6.82 16.88 -3.48
C THR A 76 -6.66 17.37 -2.04
N SER A 77 -7.77 17.62 -1.33
CA SER A 77 -7.72 17.95 0.09
C SER A 77 -7.32 16.76 0.96
N LEU A 78 -7.59 15.54 0.48
CA LEU A 78 -7.21 14.31 1.16
C LEU A 78 -5.80 13.87 0.75
N PHE A 79 -5.48 13.83 -0.54
CA PHE A 79 -4.20 13.28 -1.00
C PHE A 79 -3.69 13.96 -2.27
N GLY A 80 -2.40 14.28 -2.29
CA GLY A 80 -1.65 14.67 -3.48
C GLY A 80 -2.16 15.92 -4.21
N SER A 81 -1.84 15.99 -5.49
CA SER A 81 -2.30 17.00 -6.45
C SER A 81 -2.74 16.32 -7.74
N GLY A 82 -3.87 16.75 -8.30
CA GLY A 82 -4.46 16.17 -9.51
C GLY A 82 -5.86 15.58 -9.25
N ALA A 83 -6.62 15.42 -10.31
CA ALA A 83 -8.02 15.00 -10.22
C ALA A 83 -8.21 13.61 -9.58
N ASP A 84 -7.27 12.70 -9.86
CA ASP A 84 -7.37 11.29 -9.44
C ASP A 84 -6.49 10.96 -8.23
N ALA A 85 -5.89 11.96 -7.58
CA ALA A 85 -4.92 11.74 -6.51
C ALA A 85 -5.52 10.91 -5.35
N ALA A 86 -6.73 11.23 -4.91
CA ALA A 86 -7.38 10.52 -3.81
C ALA A 86 -7.76 9.07 -4.16
N GLN A 87 -7.97 8.75 -5.43
CA GLN A 87 -8.29 7.38 -5.87
C GLN A 87 -7.13 6.40 -5.66
N GLN A 88 -5.93 6.91 -5.38
CA GLN A 88 -4.76 6.10 -5.07
C GLN A 88 -4.78 5.57 -3.63
N ILE A 89 -5.60 6.14 -2.73
CA ILE A 89 -5.69 5.69 -1.35
C ILE A 89 -6.61 4.48 -1.24
N ILE A 90 -6.07 3.37 -0.75
CA ILE A 90 -6.82 2.15 -0.45
C ILE A 90 -7.39 2.22 0.97
N ASP A 91 -6.55 2.68 1.93
CA ASP A 91 -6.90 2.75 3.34
C ASP A 91 -6.11 3.85 4.06
N ILE A 92 -6.59 4.20 5.24
CA ILE A 92 -5.93 5.17 6.13
C ILE A 92 -5.76 4.54 7.50
N THR A 93 -4.54 4.67 8.05
CA THR A 93 -4.20 4.21 9.40
C THR A 93 -3.59 5.35 10.22
N ASP A 94 -3.60 5.19 11.54
CA ASP A 94 -2.88 6.04 12.49
C ASP A 94 -3.11 7.54 12.30
N VAL A 95 -4.38 7.93 12.38
CA VAL A 95 -4.77 9.35 12.22
C VAL A 95 -4.49 10.12 13.49
N VAL A 96 -3.81 11.26 13.32
CA VAL A 96 -3.42 12.19 14.38
C VAL A 96 -3.82 13.61 14.00
N ILE A 97 -4.37 14.34 14.94
CA ILE A 97 -4.70 15.76 14.83
C ILE A 97 -3.64 16.57 15.58
N ARG A 98 -2.90 17.41 14.87
CA ARG A 98 -1.90 18.30 15.45
C ARG A 98 -2.46 19.69 15.61
N ASP A 99 -2.33 20.22 16.83
CA ASP A 99 -2.72 21.62 17.15
C ASP A 99 -1.63 22.64 16.76
N SER A 100 -1.94 23.92 16.92
CA SER A 100 -1.02 25.02 16.66
C SER A 100 0.20 25.04 17.60
N SER A 101 0.14 24.33 18.73
CA SER A 101 1.22 24.18 19.70
C SER A 101 2.08 22.95 19.44
N ASN A 102 1.88 22.26 18.30
CA ASN A 102 2.57 21.02 17.91
C ASN A 102 2.27 19.81 18.81
N ASN A 103 1.15 19.80 19.53
CA ASN A 103 0.71 18.62 20.26
C ASN A 103 -0.08 17.70 19.33
N ASP A 104 0.23 16.43 19.39
CA ASP A 104 -0.39 15.38 18.59
C ASP A 104 -1.45 14.63 19.40
N TYR A 105 -2.68 14.55 18.86
CA TYR A 105 -3.81 13.87 19.46
C TYR A 105 -4.32 12.78 18.53
N SER A 106 -4.28 11.54 19.00
CA SER A 106 -4.74 10.39 18.22
C SER A 106 -6.26 10.48 18.00
N ALA A 107 -6.71 10.19 16.79
CA ALA A 107 -8.11 10.03 16.45
C ALA A 107 -8.45 8.54 16.30
N THR A 108 -9.66 8.17 16.75
CA THR A 108 -10.11 6.77 16.76
C THR A 108 -10.94 6.47 15.50
N PRO A 109 -10.69 5.36 14.79
CA PRO A 109 -11.52 4.95 13.67
C PRO A 109 -12.91 4.52 14.17
N ILE A 110 -13.96 4.93 13.47
CA ILE A 110 -15.34 4.52 13.74
C ILE A 110 -15.96 3.88 12.51
N SER A 111 -17.00 3.08 12.74
CA SER A 111 -17.74 2.43 11.67
C SER A 111 -18.65 3.41 10.93
N ARG A 112 -19.03 3.05 9.69
CA ARG A 112 -20.01 3.80 8.91
C ARG A 112 -21.33 3.98 9.65
N SER A 113 -21.81 2.93 10.33
CA SER A 113 -23.05 2.99 11.11
C SER A 113 -22.94 3.92 12.30
N THR A 114 -21.81 3.90 13.02
CA THR A 114 -21.55 4.82 14.12
C THR A 114 -21.58 6.26 13.66
N TYR A 115 -20.86 6.57 12.56
CA TYR A 115 -20.85 7.91 11.99
C TYR A 115 -22.25 8.37 11.53
N LEU A 116 -23.04 7.44 10.94
CA LEU A 116 -24.39 7.75 10.48
C LEU A 116 -25.34 8.11 11.64
N ASN A 117 -25.16 7.44 12.78
CA ASN A 117 -26.00 7.62 13.97
C ASN A 117 -25.78 8.96 14.72
N TYR A 118 -24.73 9.70 14.41
CA TYR A 118 -24.58 11.03 15.00
C TYR A 118 -25.67 11.97 14.54
N THR A 119 -26.45 12.49 15.48
CA THR A 119 -27.59 13.38 15.21
C THR A 119 -27.13 14.70 14.61
N VAL A 120 -26.03 15.26 15.12
CA VAL A 120 -25.47 16.54 14.67
C VAL A 120 -24.01 16.31 14.25
N LYS A 121 -23.78 16.27 12.93
CA LYS A 121 -22.44 16.04 12.36
C LYS A 121 -21.55 17.28 12.33
N THR A 122 -22.16 18.44 12.53
CA THR A 122 -21.49 19.76 12.56
C THR A 122 -21.16 20.22 13.98
N THR A 123 -21.25 19.33 14.98
CA THR A 123 -20.79 19.63 16.34
C THR A 123 -19.34 20.09 16.28
N SER A 124 -19.07 21.32 16.75
CA SER A 124 -17.74 21.91 16.71
C SER A 124 -16.88 21.41 17.87
N GLY A 125 -15.65 21.09 17.60
CA GLY A 125 -14.67 20.63 18.59
C GLY A 125 -13.42 20.07 17.91
N ARG A 126 -12.38 19.73 18.70
CA ARG A 126 -11.24 19.03 18.16
C ARG A 126 -11.69 17.66 17.65
N PRO A 127 -11.37 17.29 16.39
CA PRO A 127 -11.68 15.95 15.87
C PRO A 127 -10.99 14.87 16.71
N THR A 128 -11.79 13.92 17.21
CA THR A 128 -11.30 12.78 18.01
C THR A 128 -11.62 11.44 17.36
N GLN A 129 -12.45 11.45 16.35
CA GLN A 129 -12.89 10.25 15.65
C GLN A 129 -12.90 10.50 14.15
N TYR A 130 -12.70 9.46 13.38
CA TYR A 130 -12.77 9.52 11.93
C TYR A 130 -13.43 8.28 11.34
N TYR A 131 -14.07 8.50 10.18
CA TYR A 131 -14.60 7.43 9.34
C TYR A 131 -14.03 7.59 7.93
N PHE A 132 -13.37 6.55 7.43
CA PHE A 132 -12.85 6.56 6.05
C PHE A 132 -13.78 5.75 5.14
N GLU A 133 -14.34 6.42 4.14
CA GLU A 133 -15.22 5.81 3.15
C GLU A 133 -14.42 5.33 1.95
N ARG A 134 -14.29 4.01 1.83
CA ARG A 134 -13.55 3.33 0.76
C ARG A 134 -14.42 3.20 -0.49
N THR A 135 -14.53 4.27 -1.26
CA THR A 135 -15.20 4.29 -2.56
C THR A 135 -14.18 4.57 -3.66
N ILE A 136 -14.63 4.65 -4.93
CA ILE A 136 -13.76 5.06 -6.05
C ILE A 136 -13.19 6.46 -5.79
N ASN A 137 -13.97 7.34 -5.16
CA ASN A 137 -13.53 8.66 -4.69
C ASN A 137 -13.56 8.65 -3.16
N PRO A 138 -12.51 8.20 -2.50
CA PRO A 138 -12.49 8.03 -1.06
C PRO A 138 -12.64 9.36 -0.34
N THR A 139 -13.34 9.32 0.79
CA THR A 139 -13.61 10.48 1.63
C THR A 139 -13.31 10.14 3.09
N LEU A 140 -12.56 11.01 3.74
CA LEU A 140 -12.30 10.93 5.17
C LEU A 140 -13.25 11.88 5.88
N TYR A 141 -14.11 11.37 6.74
CA TYR A 141 -15.00 12.12 7.61
C TYR A 141 -14.39 12.26 8.99
N LEU A 142 -14.48 13.46 9.55
CA LEU A 142 -13.98 13.80 10.89
C LEU A 142 -15.15 14.07 11.81
N TYR A 143 -15.02 13.72 13.08
CA TYR A 143 -15.99 14.03 14.11
C TYR A 143 -15.30 14.27 15.47
N PRO A 144 -15.64 15.34 16.18
CA PRO A 144 -16.42 16.52 15.76
C PRO A 144 -15.84 17.28 14.57
N ALA A 145 -16.58 18.23 13.99
CA ALA A 145 -16.06 19.20 13.03
C ALA A 145 -14.96 20.04 13.70
N ALA A 146 -13.90 20.36 12.98
CA ALA A 146 -12.78 21.13 13.52
C ALA A 146 -13.26 22.51 14.05
N ASP A 147 -13.00 22.83 15.29
CA ASP A 147 -13.35 24.14 15.90
C ASP A 147 -12.36 25.25 15.52
N THR A 148 -11.15 24.87 15.14
CA THR A 148 -10.08 25.76 14.68
C THR A 148 -9.26 25.09 13.58
N ALA A 149 -8.22 25.75 13.10
CA ALA A 149 -7.31 25.15 12.14
C ALA A 149 -6.39 24.13 12.83
N TYR A 150 -6.26 22.95 12.23
CA TYR A 150 -5.39 21.86 12.65
C TYR A 150 -4.56 21.34 11.49
N THR A 151 -3.53 20.56 11.80
CA THR A 151 -2.84 19.73 10.83
C THR A 151 -3.24 18.27 11.05
N LEU A 152 -3.89 17.69 10.07
CA LEU A 152 -4.22 16.27 10.03
C LEU A 152 -3.00 15.50 9.53
N LYS A 153 -2.54 14.52 10.28
CA LYS A 153 -1.48 13.58 9.89
C LYS A 153 -2.02 12.17 9.88
N TYR A 154 -1.70 11.43 8.85
CA TYR A 154 -2.14 10.03 8.74
C TYR A 154 -1.24 9.23 7.82
N TYR A 155 -1.16 7.94 8.04
CA TYR A 155 -0.55 7.03 7.10
C TYR A 155 -1.59 6.57 6.08
N ALA A 156 -1.31 6.86 4.80
CA ALA A 156 -2.13 6.42 3.69
C ALA A 156 -1.51 5.16 3.07
N LEU A 157 -2.30 4.09 3.00
CA LEU A 157 -1.98 2.92 2.20
C LEU A 157 -2.37 3.23 0.76
N LEU A 158 -1.38 3.32 -0.11
CA LEU A 158 -1.58 3.67 -1.51
C LEU A 158 -1.70 2.44 -2.41
N ARG A 159 -2.44 2.60 -3.47
CA ARG A 159 -2.46 1.64 -4.57
C ARG A 159 -1.07 1.56 -5.20
N MET A 160 -0.63 0.36 -5.55
CA MET A 160 0.58 0.19 -6.34
C MET A 160 0.42 0.91 -7.68
N LYS A 161 1.47 1.63 -8.08
CA LYS A 161 1.47 2.31 -9.37
C LYS A 161 1.47 1.31 -10.51
N ASP A 162 0.80 1.66 -11.59
CA ASP A 162 0.80 0.87 -12.80
C ASP A 162 2.20 0.86 -13.43
N ALA A 163 2.51 -0.19 -14.18
CA ALA A 163 3.70 -0.20 -15.03
C ALA A 163 3.62 0.98 -16.01
N GLY A 164 4.53 1.94 -15.82
CA GLY A 164 4.63 3.15 -16.65
C GLY A 164 5.04 2.84 -18.10
N ASP A 165 5.82 3.70 -18.72
CA ASP A 165 6.41 3.44 -20.02
C ASP A 165 7.47 2.34 -19.93
N TYR A 166 7.73 1.67 -21.05
CA TYR A 166 8.64 0.52 -21.11
C TYR A 166 10.06 0.83 -20.64
N THR A 167 10.49 2.09 -20.77
CA THR A 167 11.79 2.58 -20.34
C THR A 167 11.86 2.99 -18.87
N ASN A 168 10.73 2.99 -18.17
CA ASN A 168 10.68 3.32 -16.75
C ASN A 168 11.09 2.12 -15.90
N ASN A 169 11.70 2.40 -14.77
CA ASN A 169 11.93 1.41 -13.73
C ASN A 169 10.62 1.12 -12.98
N ALA A 170 10.51 -0.09 -12.47
CA ALA A 170 9.40 -0.43 -11.59
C ALA A 170 9.60 0.21 -10.21
N GLU A 171 8.62 0.97 -9.72
CA GLU A 171 8.66 1.51 -8.35
C GLU A 171 8.36 0.43 -7.30
N ILE A 172 9.22 -0.57 -7.25
CA ILE A 172 9.09 -1.74 -6.38
C ILE A 172 10.43 -1.96 -5.66
N PRO A 173 10.43 -2.30 -4.36
CA PRO A 173 11.65 -2.61 -3.65
C PRO A 173 12.45 -3.72 -4.33
N PHE A 174 13.78 -3.59 -4.34
CA PHE A 174 14.71 -4.53 -4.97
C PHE A 174 14.41 -6.00 -4.63
N ARG A 175 14.02 -6.30 -3.39
CA ARG A 175 13.68 -7.66 -2.94
C ARG A 175 12.51 -8.29 -3.68
N PHE A 176 11.64 -7.49 -4.31
CA PHE A 176 10.48 -7.97 -5.08
C PHE A 176 10.75 -8.15 -6.58
N LEU A 177 11.91 -7.70 -7.11
CA LEU A 177 12.23 -7.85 -8.53
C LEU A 177 12.24 -9.32 -9.01
N PRO A 178 12.85 -10.28 -8.28
CA PRO A 178 12.79 -11.70 -8.67
C PRO A 178 11.37 -12.25 -8.70
N CYS A 179 10.55 -11.89 -7.70
CA CYS A 179 9.15 -12.26 -7.62
C CYS A 179 8.33 -11.65 -8.75
N MET A 180 8.59 -10.38 -9.11
CA MET A 180 7.92 -9.69 -10.19
C MET A 180 8.16 -10.36 -11.55
N THR A 181 9.39 -10.73 -11.85
CA THR A 181 9.72 -11.43 -13.10
C THR A 181 9.13 -12.84 -13.12
N ALA A 182 9.17 -13.59 -12.01
CA ALA A 182 8.58 -14.93 -11.91
C ALA A 182 7.04 -14.85 -12.05
N GLY A 183 6.41 -13.90 -11.40
CA GLY A 183 4.97 -13.69 -11.46
C GLY A 183 4.51 -13.29 -12.86
N LEU A 184 5.22 -12.38 -13.52
CA LEU A 184 4.89 -12.01 -14.90
C LEU A 184 5.06 -13.19 -15.85
N ALA A 185 6.10 -14.02 -15.68
CA ALA A 185 6.28 -15.25 -16.45
C ALA A 185 5.10 -16.21 -16.25
N TYR A 186 4.62 -16.36 -15.02
CA TYR A 186 3.42 -17.17 -14.74
C TYR A 186 2.19 -16.60 -15.48
N TYR A 187 1.93 -15.30 -15.41
CA TYR A 187 0.79 -14.67 -16.11
C TYR A 187 0.89 -14.76 -17.64
N ILE A 188 2.09 -14.71 -18.21
CA ILE A 188 2.30 -14.89 -19.64
C ILE A 188 2.10 -16.36 -20.01
N SER A 189 2.57 -17.31 -19.18
CA SER A 189 2.46 -18.74 -19.47
C SER A 189 1.02 -19.20 -19.57
N MET A 190 0.10 -18.65 -18.79
CA MET A 190 -1.34 -18.94 -18.92
C MET A 190 -1.90 -18.66 -20.31
N LYS A 191 -1.27 -17.76 -21.08
CA LYS A 191 -1.71 -17.35 -22.41
C LYS A 191 -0.93 -17.99 -23.54
N LYS A 192 0.37 -18.21 -23.34
CA LYS A 192 1.31 -18.54 -24.44
C LYS A 192 2.13 -19.82 -24.24
N ALA A 193 2.23 -20.32 -22.99
CA ALA A 193 3.03 -21.51 -22.67
C ALA A 193 2.37 -22.32 -21.54
N PRO A 194 1.16 -22.86 -21.74
CA PRO A 194 0.39 -23.53 -20.69
C PRO A 194 1.11 -24.76 -20.10
N GLU A 195 2.00 -25.39 -20.86
CA GLU A 195 2.82 -26.52 -20.40
C GLU A 195 3.80 -26.15 -19.27
N ARG A 196 4.21 -24.89 -19.18
CA ARG A 196 5.11 -24.37 -18.14
C ARG A 196 4.39 -23.72 -16.98
N MET A 197 3.08 -23.51 -17.09
CA MET A 197 2.29 -22.73 -16.15
C MET A 197 2.43 -23.24 -14.71
N GLN A 198 2.37 -24.55 -14.50
CA GLN A 198 2.42 -25.12 -13.14
C GLN A 198 3.79 -24.91 -12.48
N ALA A 199 4.88 -25.09 -13.21
CA ALA A 199 6.23 -24.88 -12.68
C ALA A 199 6.48 -23.39 -12.37
N LEU A 200 6.05 -22.49 -13.26
CA LEU A 200 6.19 -21.04 -13.06
C LEU A 200 5.31 -20.52 -11.92
N LYS A 201 4.13 -21.13 -11.72
CA LYS A 201 3.30 -20.80 -10.56
C LYS A 201 3.99 -21.13 -9.24
N LEU A 202 4.57 -22.32 -9.12
CA LEU A 202 5.29 -22.73 -7.91
C LEU A 202 6.48 -21.82 -7.63
N LEU A 203 7.26 -21.49 -8.66
CA LEU A 203 8.38 -20.55 -8.54
C LEU A 203 7.90 -19.17 -8.08
N TYR A 204 6.83 -18.65 -8.68
CA TYR A 204 6.24 -17.36 -8.30
C TYR A 204 5.79 -17.33 -6.85
N GLU A 205 5.05 -18.35 -6.39
CA GLU A 205 4.57 -18.40 -5.00
C GLU A 205 5.72 -18.52 -3.99
N ASP A 206 6.77 -19.25 -4.31
CA ASP A 206 7.95 -19.37 -3.46
C ASP A 206 8.72 -18.05 -3.37
N GLU A 207 8.99 -17.40 -4.50
CA GLU A 207 9.65 -16.09 -4.54
C GLU A 207 8.79 -15.00 -3.85
N PHE A 208 7.47 -15.05 -4.04
CA PHE A 208 6.56 -14.14 -3.40
C PHE A 208 6.59 -14.30 -1.87
N LYS A 209 6.57 -15.55 -1.39
CA LYS A 209 6.64 -15.84 0.05
C LYS A 209 7.93 -15.32 0.67
N ARG A 210 9.08 -15.54 0.01
CA ARG A 210 10.38 -15.04 0.49
C ARG A 210 10.41 -13.52 0.56
N ALA A 211 9.92 -12.84 -0.47
CA ALA A 211 9.86 -11.38 -0.50
C ALA A 211 8.92 -10.83 0.56
N ALA A 212 7.79 -11.51 0.80
CA ALA A 212 6.81 -11.16 1.82
C ALA A 212 7.35 -11.31 3.25
N ASP A 213 8.02 -12.43 3.51
CA ASP A 213 8.63 -12.70 4.83
C ASP A 213 9.71 -11.65 5.17
N GLU A 214 10.42 -11.11 4.18
CA GLU A 214 11.41 -10.05 4.36
C GLU A 214 10.76 -8.65 4.47
N ASP A 215 9.58 -8.44 3.89
CA ASP A 215 8.85 -7.17 3.94
C ASP A 215 8.08 -6.98 5.25
N GLY A 216 7.98 -8.00 6.10
CA GLY A 216 7.31 -7.93 7.38
C GLY A 216 7.92 -6.90 8.33
N GLU A 217 7.10 -6.16 9.04
CA GLU A 217 7.57 -5.24 10.09
C GLU A 217 8.26 -6.04 11.20
N ARG A 218 9.54 -5.77 11.44
CA ARG A 218 10.33 -6.42 12.49
C ARG A 218 10.08 -5.76 13.84
N THR A 219 8.87 -5.89 14.36
CA THR A 219 8.54 -5.43 15.70
C THR A 219 8.79 -6.55 16.70
N SER A 220 9.73 -6.36 17.62
CA SER A 220 9.92 -7.31 18.74
C SER A 220 8.78 -7.13 19.74
N VAL A 221 7.80 -8.00 19.70
CA VAL A 221 6.74 -8.04 20.72
C VAL A 221 7.27 -8.84 21.91
N PHE A 222 7.69 -8.16 22.97
CA PHE A 222 7.94 -8.80 24.26
C PHE A 222 6.60 -9.09 24.93
N LEU A 223 6.08 -10.30 24.76
CA LEU A 223 4.97 -10.81 25.54
C LEU A 223 5.53 -11.19 26.93
N THR A 224 5.39 -10.30 27.90
CA THR A 224 5.61 -10.65 29.30
C THR A 224 4.36 -11.40 29.77
N PRO A 225 4.43 -12.70 30.12
CA PRO A 225 3.30 -13.38 30.69
C PRO A 225 2.98 -12.74 32.03
N GLN A 226 1.84 -12.12 32.15
CA GLN A 226 1.33 -11.62 33.41
C GLN A 226 0.91 -12.84 34.23
N SER A 227 1.80 -13.34 35.09
CA SER A 227 1.45 -14.38 36.04
C SER A 227 0.48 -13.78 37.09
N TYR A 228 -0.79 -14.06 36.93
CA TYR A 228 -1.78 -13.79 37.96
C TYR A 228 -1.55 -14.78 39.11
N TYR A 229 -0.86 -14.35 40.16
CA TYR A 229 -0.88 -15.06 41.42
C TYR A 229 -2.17 -14.68 42.14
N PRO A 230 -3.12 -15.61 42.31
CA PRO A 230 -4.23 -15.38 43.21
C PRO A 230 -3.62 -15.31 44.62
N THR A 231 -3.57 -14.13 45.21
CA THR A 231 -3.28 -13.95 46.63
C THR A 231 -4.42 -14.67 47.38
N GLY A 232 -4.12 -15.91 47.80
CA GLY A 232 -5.02 -16.67 48.63
C GLY A 232 -5.29 -15.87 49.88
N GLY A 233 -6.57 -15.58 50.13
CA GLY A 233 -7.03 -15.05 51.41
C GLY A 233 -6.66 -16.03 52.51
N GLY A 234 -5.81 -15.55 53.43
CA GLY A 234 -5.63 -16.18 54.72
C GLY A 234 -6.53 -15.47 55.73
N TYR A 235 -7.37 -16.22 56.35
CA TYR A 235 -8.12 -16.09 57.58
C TYR A 235 -8.18 -14.73 58.30
#